data_d61e131744003e4cafd2b47dc1e89805
#
_entry.id   d61e131744003e4cafd2b47dc1e89805
#
_cell.length_a   1.000
_cell.length_b   1.000
_cell.length_c   1.000
_cell.angle_alpha   90.00
_cell.angle_beta   90.00
_cell.angle_gamma   90.00
#
_symmetry.space_group_name_H-M   'P 1'
#
loop_
_entity.id
_entity.type
_entity.pdbx_description
1 polymer ?
#
loop_
_entity_poly.entity_id
_entity_poly.type
_entity_poly.pdbx_seq_one_letter_code
_entity_poly.pdbx_strand_id
1 'polypeptide(L)'
;MKKKSKIAFGRLDLLRNDTLNNKNKIRIGFIGGGPNSFIGYTHRLSARFDNKFEFVAGIFSKDKNKSKSFGSSLGLADDRCYSDYKSMASAESKRNDGIQALGIMTPSGDHYKIAKVFIEKGIHIICDLSLIHI
;
A
#
# COMPACT_ATOMS: atom_id res chain seq x y z
N MET A 1 39.34 6.61 10.43
CA MET A 1 38.93 7.20 9.16
C MET A 1 37.50 6.89 8.73
N LYS A 2 36.95 5.72 9.06
CA LYS A 2 35.60 5.29 8.64
C LYS A 2 34.49 5.67 9.62
N LYS A 3 34.79 6.10 10.85
CA LYS A 3 33.75 6.46 11.86
C LYS A 3 33.09 7.82 11.58
N LYS A 4 33.79 8.78 10.98
CA LYS A 4 33.20 10.10 10.66
C LYS A 4 32.20 10.05 9.50
N SER A 5 32.40 9.17 8.52
CA SER A 5 31.45 9.00 7.42
C SER A 5 30.18 8.28 7.86
N LYS A 6 30.25 7.36 8.83
CA LYS A 6 29.08 6.69 9.37
C LYS A 6 28.13 7.61 10.13
N ILE A 7 28.67 8.61 10.84
CA ILE A 7 27.84 9.57 11.59
C ILE A 7 27.17 10.57 10.63
N ALA A 8 27.87 11.02 9.58
CA ALA A 8 27.34 11.97 8.60
C ALA A 8 26.32 11.35 7.65
N PHE A 9 26.43 10.06 7.36
CA PHE A 9 25.60 9.35 6.40
C PHE A 9 24.78 8.22 7.02
N GLY A 10 24.71 8.11 8.34
CA GLY A 10 24.04 7.02 9.03
C GLY A 10 22.60 6.80 8.60
N ARG A 11 21.89 7.89 8.30
CA ARG A 11 20.52 7.80 7.80
C ARG A 11 20.45 7.32 6.35
N LEU A 12 21.41 7.71 5.52
CA LEU A 12 21.53 7.25 4.14
C LEU A 12 21.98 5.77 4.08
N ASP A 13 22.86 5.38 4.99
CA ASP A 13 23.31 3.99 5.09
C ASP A 13 22.17 3.06 5.54
N LEU A 14 21.29 3.52 6.45
CA LEU A 14 20.09 2.79 6.84
C LEU A 14 19.14 2.64 5.66
N LEU A 15 18.90 3.70 4.89
CA LEU A 15 18.08 3.66 3.68
C LEU A 15 18.68 2.74 2.62
N ARG A 16 19.99 2.74 2.48
CA ARG A 16 20.72 1.91 1.54
C ARG A 16 20.71 0.43 1.93
N ASN A 17 20.83 0.13 3.20
CA ASN A 17 20.76 -1.24 3.71
C ASN A 17 19.33 -1.78 3.60
N ASP A 18 18.32 -0.94 3.83
CA ASP A 18 16.92 -1.31 3.66
C ASP A 18 16.55 -1.56 2.18
N THR A 19 17.19 -0.85 1.24
CA THR A 19 17.00 -1.11 -0.20
C THR A 19 17.62 -2.42 -0.66
N LEU A 20 18.70 -2.85 -0.03
CA LEU A 20 19.35 -4.13 -0.35
C LEU A 20 18.65 -5.33 0.29
N ASN A 21 17.85 -5.11 1.33
CA ASN A 21 17.15 -6.16 2.09
C ASN A 21 15.64 -6.13 1.83
N ASN A 22 15.26 -6.32 0.57
CA ASN A 22 13.85 -6.35 0.14
C ASN A 22 13.01 -7.45 0.85
N LYS A 23 13.66 -8.37 1.54
CA LYS A 23 13.00 -9.49 2.21
C LYS A 23 12.22 -9.10 3.47
N ASN A 24 12.47 -7.92 4.04
CA ASN A 24 11.88 -7.51 5.32
C ASN A 24 10.88 -6.35 5.20
N LYS A 25 10.55 -5.90 3.97
CA LYS A 25 9.53 -4.87 3.77
C LYS A 25 8.14 -5.46 3.89
N ILE A 26 7.24 -4.68 4.48
CA ILE A 26 5.82 -5.00 4.53
C ILE A 26 5.19 -4.68 3.18
N ARG A 27 4.62 -5.66 2.53
CA ARG A 27 3.89 -5.46 1.28
C ARG A 27 2.53 -4.84 1.58
N ILE A 28 2.30 -3.65 1.05
CA ILE A 28 1.10 -2.86 1.29
C ILE A 28 0.32 -2.65 -0.01
N GLY A 29 -0.99 -2.72 0.10
CA GLY A 29 -1.93 -2.29 -0.93
C GLY A 29 -2.73 -1.08 -0.49
N PHE A 30 -3.31 -0.36 -1.44
CA PHE A 30 -4.20 0.75 -1.16
C PHE A 30 -5.51 0.61 -1.93
N ILE A 31 -6.62 0.96 -1.27
CA ILE A 31 -7.94 1.09 -1.92
C ILE A 31 -8.40 2.54 -1.80
N GLY A 32 -8.69 3.16 -2.93
CA GLY A 32 -8.94 4.58 -3.05
C GLY A 32 -7.66 5.36 -3.29
N GLY A 33 -7.71 6.66 -3.14
CA GLY A 33 -6.53 7.51 -3.33
C GLY A 33 -6.09 7.66 -4.77
N GLY A 34 -7.04 7.78 -5.70
CA GLY A 34 -6.79 8.00 -7.12
C GLY A 34 -6.04 9.31 -7.42
N PRO A 35 -5.89 9.69 -8.71
CA PRO A 35 -5.01 10.79 -9.15
C PRO A 35 -5.25 12.14 -8.45
N ASN A 36 -6.50 12.43 -8.13
CA ASN A 36 -6.92 13.70 -7.55
C ASN A 36 -7.08 13.66 -6.03
N SER A 37 -6.66 12.57 -5.39
CA SER A 37 -6.81 12.39 -3.96
C SER A 37 -5.59 12.93 -3.20
N PHE A 38 -5.81 13.95 -2.38
CA PHE A 38 -4.79 14.46 -1.47
C PHE A 38 -4.37 13.41 -0.43
N ILE A 39 -5.35 12.72 0.16
CA ILE A 39 -5.06 11.70 1.17
C ILE A 39 -4.32 10.50 0.58
N GLY A 40 -4.62 10.14 -0.67
CA GLY A 40 -3.92 9.08 -1.39
C GLY A 40 -2.44 9.40 -1.58
N TYR A 41 -2.14 10.60 -2.01
CA TYR A 41 -0.76 11.07 -2.14
C TYR A 41 -0.02 11.03 -0.80
N THR A 42 -0.66 11.52 0.25
CA THR A 42 -0.10 11.56 1.61
C THR A 42 0.24 10.14 2.11
N HIS A 43 -0.66 9.18 1.96
CA HIS A 43 -0.42 7.79 2.36
C HIS A 43 0.71 7.15 1.55
N ARG A 44 0.71 7.34 0.24
CA ARG A 44 1.79 6.79 -0.61
C ARG A 44 3.14 7.39 -0.26
N LEU A 45 3.19 8.69 -0.02
CA LEU A 45 4.42 9.36 0.40
C LEU A 45 4.90 8.86 1.77
N SER A 46 3.99 8.77 2.74
CA SER A 46 4.29 8.28 4.09
C SER A 46 4.81 6.83 4.08
N ALA A 47 4.25 5.99 3.24
CA ALA A 47 4.69 4.60 3.11
C ALA A 47 6.12 4.47 2.53
N ARG A 48 6.61 5.50 1.85
CA ARG A 48 7.99 5.54 1.33
C ARG A 48 9.02 6.01 2.35
N PHE A 49 8.59 6.74 3.38
CA PHE A 49 9.50 7.14 4.44
C PHE A 49 10.02 5.91 5.17
N ASP A 50 11.27 5.93 5.54
CA ASP A 50 11.99 4.86 6.22
C ASP A 50 12.05 3.53 5.44
N ASN A 51 11.51 3.47 4.25
CA ASN A 51 11.61 2.32 3.34
C ASN A 51 11.18 0.97 3.97
N LYS A 52 10.13 1.01 4.81
CA LYS A 52 9.59 -0.16 5.53
C LYS A 52 8.49 -0.87 4.76
N PHE A 53 7.90 -0.20 3.77
CA PHE A 53 6.78 -0.71 2.98
C PHE A 53 7.16 -0.84 1.51
N GLU A 54 6.66 -1.90 0.89
CA GLU A 54 6.66 -2.08 -0.55
C GLU A 54 5.23 -1.98 -1.06
N PHE A 55 4.96 -0.97 -1.89
CA PHE A 55 3.65 -0.76 -2.48
C PHE A 55 3.47 -1.67 -3.70
N VAL A 56 2.55 -2.63 -3.64
CA VAL A 56 2.50 -3.71 -4.64
C VAL A 56 1.15 -3.89 -5.32
N ALA A 57 0.06 -3.39 -4.75
CA ALA A 57 -1.28 -3.61 -5.28
C ALA A 57 -2.22 -2.46 -4.93
N GLY A 58 -3.28 -2.30 -5.71
CA GLY A 58 -4.27 -1.28 -5.37
C GLY A 58 -5.52 -1.27 -6.22
N ILE A 59 -6.50 -0.51 -5.75
CA ILE A 59 -7.71 -0.13 -6.45
C ILE A 59 -7.79 1.39 -6.46
N PHE A 60 -7.72 2.00 -7.65
CA PHE A 60 -7.70 3.46 -7.80
C PHE A 60 -8.95 3.99 -8.47
N SER A 61 -9.76 3.11 -9.04
CA SER A 61 -11.02 3.43 -9.69
C SER A 61 -11.89 2.17 -9.77
N LYS A 62 -13.20 2.35 -9.84
CA LYS A 62 -14.12 1.26 -10.16
C LYS A 62 -14.02 0.83 -11.63
N ASP A 63 -13.53 1.71 -12.49
CA ASP A 63 -13.19 1.40 -13.87
C ASP A 63 -11.82 0.70 -13.91
N LYS A 64 -11.82 -0.54 -14.42
CA LYS A 64 -10.63 -1.39 -14.48
C LYS A 64 -9.49 -0.75 -15.27
N ASN A 65 -9.81 -0.11 -16.40
CA ASN A 65 -8.80 0.53 -17.25
C ASN A 65 -8.18 1.75 -16.59
N LYS A 66 -8.99 2.58 -15.93
CA LYS A 66 -8.50 3.73 -15.15
C LYS A 66 -7.65 3.30 -13.97
N SER A 67 -8.05 2.25 -13.26
CA SER A 67 -7.29 1.70 -12.15
C SER A 67 -5.93 1.18 -12.61
N LYS A 68 -5.87 0.45 -13.71
CA LYS A 68 -4.62 -0.03 -14.31
C LYS A 68 -3.73 1.11 -14.80
N SER A 69 -4.30 2.10 -15.48
CA SER A 69 -3.55 3.24 -15.99
C SER A 69 -2.88 4.01 -14.85
N PHE A 70 -3.61 4.31 -13.80
CA PHE A 70 -3.04 5.00 -12.65
C PHE A 70 -2.03 4.14 -11.88
N GLY A 71 -2.35 2.87 -11.64
CA GLY A 71 -1.43 1.94 -10.99
C GLY A 71 -0.13 1.76 -11.77
N SER A 72 -0.20 1.68 -13.08
CA SER A 72 0.97 1.63 -13.95
C SER A 72 1.86 2.88 -13.79
N SER A 73 1.25 4.06 -13.68
CA SER A 73 1.99 5.30 -13.43
C SER A 73 2.71 5.31 -12.06
N LEU A 74 2.25 4.50 -11.11
CA LEU A 74 2.88 4.30 -9.81
C LEU A 74 3.89 3.14 -9.78
N GLY A 75 4.09 2.47 -10.90
CA GLY A 75 5.01 1.33 -11.01
C GLY A 75 4.43 -0.01 -10.59
N LEU A 76 3.11 -0.12 -10.46
CA LEU A 76 2.46 -1.40 -10.13
C LEU A 76 2.31 -2.29 -11.36
N ALA A 77 2.39 -3.61 -11.14
CA ALA A 77 2.09 -4.58 -12.17
C ALA A 77 0.60 -4.53 -12.55
N ASP A 78 0.28 -4.71 -13.84
CA ASP A 78 -1.09 -4.61 -14.34
C ASP A 78 -2.05 -5.61 -13.70
N ASP A 79 -1.58 -6.81 -13.40
CA ASP A 79 -2.36 -7.87 -12.76
C ASP A 79 -2.60 -7.62 -11.26
N ARG A 80 -2.00 -6.59 -10.69
CA ARG A 80 -2.18 -6.16 -9.30
C ARG A 80 -2.87 -4.81 -9.16
N CYS A 81 -3.45 -4.30 -10.25
CA CYS A 81 -4.33 -3.15 -10.28
C CYS A 81 -5.76 -3.65 -10.43
N TYR A 82 -6.50 -3.65 -9.33
CA TYR A 82 -7.86 -4.19 -9.25
C TYR A 82 -8.92 -3.09 -9.42
N SER A 83 -10.15 -3.49 -9.62
CA SER A 83 -11.32 -2.61 -9.66
C SER A 83 -12.40 -2.99 -8.63
N ASP A 84 -12.25 -4.15 -7.99
CA ASP A 84 -13.16 -4.66 -6.98
C ASP A 84 -12.40 -5.20 -5.77
N TYR A 85 -12.82 -4.79 -4.57
CA TYR A 85 -12.11 -5.15 -3.34
C TYR A 85 -12.22 -6.63 -2.98
N LYS A 86 -13.33 -7.28 -3.32
CA LYS A 86 -13.48 -8.72 -3.07
C LYS A 86 -12.55 -9.55 -3.95
N SER A 87 -12.44 -9.17 -5.22
CA SER A 87 -11.49 -9.80 -6.15
C SER A 87 -10.05 -9.58 -5.70
N MET A 88 -9.72 -8.38 -5.24
CA MET A 88 -8.39 -8.07 -4.72
C MET A 88 -8.06 -8.91 -3.47
N ALA A 89 -8.97 -8.98 -2.51
CA ALA A 89 -8.79 -9.78 -1.30
C ALA A 89 -8.57 -11.26 -1.62
N SER A 90 -9.37 -11.82 -2.52
CA SER A 90 -9.24 -13.21 -2.95
C SER A 90 -7.91 -13.47 -3.67
N ALA A 91 -7.54 -12.62 -4.63
CA ALA A 91 -6.32 -12.80 -5.41
C ALA A 91 -5.07 -12.61 -4.55
N GLU A 92 -4.99 -11.54 -3.75
CA GLU A 92 -3.82 -11.25 -2.93
C GLU A 92 -3.62 -12.27 -1.81
N SER A 93 -4.70 -12.78 -1.20
CA SER A 93 -4.59 -13.79 -0.14
C SER A 93 -4.04 -15.13 -0.63
N LYS A 94 -4.15 -15.42 -1.92
CA LYS A 94 -3.64 -16.65 -2.53
C LYS A 94 -2.19 -16.54 -3.02
N ARG A 95 -1.65 -15.33 -3.12
CA ARG A 95 -0.28 -15.12 -3.58
C ARG A 95 0.72 -15.35 -2.45
N ASN A 96 1.88 -15.94 -2.76
CA ASN A 96 2.99 -16.02 -1.81
C ASN A 96 3.57 -14.65 -1.48
N ASP A 97 3.49 -13.72 -2.42
CA ASP A 97 3.94 -12.33 -2.31
C ASP A 97 2.77 -11.34 -2.18
N GLY A 98 1.62 -11.80 -1.70
CA GLY A 98 0.43 -10.98 -1.49
C GLY A 98 0.62 -9.89 -0.46
N ILE A 99 -0.30 -8.93 -0.42
CA ILE A 99 -0.26 -7.84 0.56
C ILE A 99 -0.40 -8.38 1.98
N GLN A 100 0.31 -7.74 2.89
CA GLN A 100 0.27 -8.02 4.33
C GLN A 100 -0.52 -6.95 5.09
N ALA A 101 -0.60 -5.75 4.50
CA ALA A 101 -1.36 -4.62 5.02
C ALA A 101 -2.12 -3.91 3.90
N LEU A 102 -3.25 -3.32 4.25
CA LEU A 102 -4.11 -2.56 3.35
C LEU A 102 -4.41 -1.19 3.94
N GLY A 103 -4.14 -0.14 3.18
CA GLY A 103 -4.59 1.21 3.48
C GLY A 103 -5.92 1.50 2.79
N ILE A 104 -6.91 1.93 3.54
CA ILE A 104 -8.26 2.23 3.03
C ILE A 104 -8.45 3.75 3.02
N MET A 105 -8.68 4.31 1.82
CA MET A 105 -8.82 5.74 1.58
C MET A 105 -10.10 6.07 0.80
N THR A 106 -11.08 5.19 0.85
CA THR A 106 -12.41 5.40 0.28
C THR A 106 -13.27 6.27 1.19
N PRO A 107 -14.46 6.72 0.73
CA PRO A 107 -15.42 7.36 1.63
C PRO A 107 -15.73 6.49 2.86
N SER A 108 -15.93 7.13 4.01
CA SER A 108 -16.04 6.44 5.31
C SER A 108 -17.13 5.37 5.38
N GLY A 109 -18.20 5.51 4.59
CA GLY A 109 -19.28 4.52 4.54
C GLY A 109 -18.87 3.14 4.04
N ASP A 110 -17.78 3.05 3.29
CA ASP A 110 -17.29 1.79 2.73
C ASP A 110 -16.22 1.12 3.59
N HIS A 111 -15.66 1.82 4.58
CA HIS A 111 -14.49 1.35 5.35
C HIS A 111 -14.74 0.03 6.05
N TYR A 112 -15.88 -0.11 6.71
CA TYR A 112 -16.21 -1.34 7.44
C TYR A 112 -16.32 -2.55 6.51
N LYS A 113 -17.03 -2.42 5.39
CA LYS A 113 -17.22 -3.52 4.42
C LYS A 113 -15.90 -4.02 3.85
N ILE A 114 -15.05 -3.07 3.47
CA ILE A 114 -13.73 -3.38 2.91
C ILE A 114 -12.84 -4.00 3.98
N ALA A 115 -12.72 -3.36 5.14
CA ALA A 115 -11.89 -3.84 6.23
C ALA A 115 -12.26 -5.27 6.65
N LYS A 116 -13.55 -5.57 6.78
CA LYS A 116 -14.03 -6.89 7.17
C LYS A 116 -13.52 -7.99 6.24
N VAL A 117 -13.63 -7.78 4.92
CA VAL A 117 -13.21 -8.77 3.92
C VAL A 117 -11.71 -9.05 4.03
N PHE A 118 -10.88 -8.02 4.19
CA PHE A 118 -9.44 -8.20 4.27
C PHE A 118 -8.97 -8.74 5.62
N ILE A 119 -9.60 -8.34 6.72
CA ILE A 119 -9.31 -8.89 8.05
C ILE A 119 -9.59 -10.40 8.10
N GLU A 120 -10.69 -10.84 7.51
CA GLU A 120 -11.03 -12.26 7.40
C GLU A 120 -9.97 -13.06 6.62
N LYS A 121 -9.19 -12.41 5.78
CA LYS A 121 -8.06 -13.00 5.06
C LYS A 121 -6.72 -12.86 5.79
N GLY A 122 -6.71 -12.35 7.01
CA GLY A 122 -5.49 -12.16 7.79
C GLY A 122 -4.63 -10.96 7.38
N ILE A 123 -5.20 -10.00 6.66
CA ILE A 123 -4.51 -8.80 6.19
C ILE A 123 -4.72 -7.67 7.20
N HIS A 124 -3.66 -7.01 7.61
CA HIS A 124 -3.71 -5.86 8.52
C HIS A 124 -4.33 -4.65 7.85
N ILE A 125 -5.06 -3.84 8.61
CA ILE A 125 -5.77 -2.66 8.09
C ILE A 125 -5.17 -1.38 8.65
N ILE A 126 -4.98 -0.41 7.77
CA ILE A 126 -4.65 0.98 8.08
C ILE A 126 -5.81 1.84 7.61
N CYS A 127 -6.52 2.47 8.54
CA CYS A 127 -7.69 3.27 8.23
C CYS A 127 -7.71 4.52 9.12
N ASP A 128 -7.69 5.69 8.51
CA ASP A 128 -7.61 6.96 9.24
C ASP A 128 -8.92 7.37 9.90
N LEU A 129 -10.04 6.96 9.33
CA LEU A 129 -11.36 7.33 9.80
C LEU A 129 -12.05 6.14 10.48
N SER A 130 -13.18 6.44 11.14
CA SER A 130 -13.95 5.43 11.85
C SER A 130 -14.39 4.29 10.94
N LEU A 131 -14.33 3.06 11.47
CA LEU A 131 -14.95 1.87 10.88
C LEU A 131 -16.44 1.79 11.23
N ILE A 132 -16.92 2.62 12.12
CA ILE A 132 -18.30 2.63 12.57
C ILE A 132 -19.10 3.57 11.68
N HIS A 133 -20.22 3.08 11.20
CA HIS A 133 -21.22 3.89 10.53
C HIS A 133 -21.90 4.80 11.53
N ILE A 134 -21.67 6.07 11.39
CA ILE A 134 -22.39 7.09 12.15
C ILE A 134 -23.50 7.65 11.26
#